data_bc8c22ed096ad0bbfd1cd7c5be538a1d
#
_entry.id   bc8c22ed096ad0bbfd1cd7c5be538a1d
#
_cell.length_a   1.000
_cell.length_b   1.000
_cell.length_c   1.000
_cell.angle_alpha   90.00
_cell.angle_beta   90.00
_cell.angle_gamma   90.00
#
_symmetry.space_group_name_H-M   'P 1'
#
loop_
_entity.id
_entity.type
_entity.pdbx_description
1 polymer ?
#
loop_
_entity_poly.entity_id
_entity_poly.type
_entity_poly.pdbx_seq_one_letter_code
_entity_poly.pdbx_strand_id
1 'polypeptide(L)'
;MKLIKNIQVYAPEDLGVKDVLISDSKIEKIDDHITYPYSIETIDGTGCVLTPGLIDRHVHITGGGGEAGFISRARPIEVNEILDAGITTVIGLLGTDGYTRNTKELFAKAKELTQKGVHTYILTGSYTYPTYTLTDSVEDDIVFIDSILGVKLALSDHRSSHITDDELVRLASQIRTANLI
;
A
#
# COMPACT_ATOMS: atom_id res chain seq x y z
N MET A 1 -20.42 -5.90 -14.69
CA MET A 1 -19.59 -6.43 -15.82
C MET A 1 -19.21 -5.32 -16.77
N LYS A 2 -17.95 -5.30 -17.21
CA LYS A 2 -17.41 -4.33 -18.20
C LYS A 2 -16.56 -5.07 -19.21
N LEU A 3 -16.57 -4.63 -20.45
CA LEU A 3 -15.73 -5.14 -21.53
C LEU A 3 -14.86 -4.00 -22.06
N ILE A 4 -13.55 -4.11 -21.91
CA ILE A 4 -12.60 -3.20 -22.55
C ILE A 4 -12.18 -3.84 -23.86
N LYS A 5 -12.25 -3.11 -24.96
CA LYS A 5 -11.89 -3.59 -26.30
C LYS A 5 -10.68 -2.88 -26.86
N ASN A 6 -9.90 -3.62 -27.65
CA ASN A 6 -8.78 -3.09 -28.42
C ASN A 6 -7.69 -2.40 -27.57
N ILE A 7 -7.41 -2.91 -26.38
CA ILE A 7 -6.41 -2.31 -25.47
C ILE A 7 -5.08 -3.08 -25.53
N GLN A 8 -3.96 -2.36 -25.60
CA GLN A 8 -2.63 -2.96 -25.46
C GLN A 8 -2.42 -3.45 -24.02
N VAL A 9 -2.16 -4.74 -23.83
CA VAL A 9 -2.07 -5.36 -22.48
C VAL A 9 -0.65 -5.81 -22.15
N TYR A 10 -0.18 -5.43 -20.97
CA TYR A 10 1.04 -5.94 -20.34
C TYR A 10 0.71 -6.60 -18.99
N ALA A 11 1.19 -7.86 -18.75
CA ALA A 11 0.86 -8.60 -17.52
C ALA A 11 1.92 -9.65 -17.05
N PRO A 12 3.19 -9.34 -16.77
CA PRO A 12 4.00 -8.19 -17.15
C PRO A 12 4.46 -8.21 -18.61
N GLU A 13 4.42 -9.36 -19.28
CA GLU A 13 4.83 -9.52 -20.68
C GLU A 13 3.85 -8.80 -21.62
N ASP A 14 4.35 -8.42 -22.79
CA ASP A 14 3.51 -7.85 -23.84
C ASP A 14 2.58 -8.94 -24.42
N LEU A 15 1.29 -8.83 -24.13
CA LEU A 15 0.27 -9.73 -24.66
C LEU A 15 -0.34 -9.23 -25.97
N GLY A 16 0.07 -8.06 -26.46
CA GLY A 16 -0.50 -7.42 -27.63
C GLY A 16 -1.84 -6.74 -27.36
N VAL A 17 -2.52 -6.37 -28.45
CA VAL A 17 -3.86 -5.77 -28.36
C VAL A 17 -4.90 -6.84 -28.07
N LYS A 18 -5.69 -6.66 -27.01
CA LYS A 18 -6.66 -7.64 -26.51
C LYS A 18 -7.98 -6.98 -26.13
N ASP A 19 -9.01 -7.82 -26.01
CA ASP A 19 -10.23 -7.51 -25.28
C ASP A 19 -10.13 -8.06 -23.86
N VAL A 20 -10.65 -7.31 -22.87
CA VAL A 20 -10.60 -7.66 -21.44
C VAL A 20 -11.99 -7.60 -20.83
N LEU A 21 -12.49 -8.74 -20.35
CA LEU A 21 -13.76 -8.84 -19.65
C LEU A 21 -13.53 -8.74 -18.14
N ILE A 22 -14.24 -7.83 -17.49
CA ILE A 22 -14.18 -7.60 -16.03
C ILE A 22 -15.53 -7.89 -15.40
N SER A 23 -15.54 -8.70 -14.34
CA SER A 23 -16.70 -9.00 -13.52
C SER A 23 -16.35 -8.87 -12.05
N ASP A 24 -17.16 -8.12 -11.28
CA ASP A 24 -17.05 -8.00 -9.83
C ASP A 24 -15.61 -7.74 -9.32
N SER A 25 -14.93 -6.79 -9.94
CA SER A 25 -13.54 -6.41 -9.61
C SER A 25 -12.46 -7.46 -9.95
N LYS A 26 -12.79 -8.44 -10.81
CA LYS A 26 -11.85 -9.45 -11.30
C LYS A 26 -11.75 -9.40 -12.82
N ILE A 27 -10.56 -9.65 -13.34
CA ILE A 27 -10.38 -9.95 -14.76
C ILE A 27 -10.87 -11.38 -14.98
N GLU A 28 -11.97 -11.50 -15.72
CA GLU A 28 -12.61 -12.79 -16.02
C GLU A 28 -11.96 -13.45 -17.24
N LYS A 29 -11.63 -12.65 -18.25
CA LYS A 29 -11.03 -13.15 -19.50
C LYS A 29 -10.19 -12.06 -20.17
N ILE A 30 -9.07 -12.47 -20.76
CA ILE A 30 -8.27 -11.69 -21.72
C ILE A 30 -8.17 -12.55 -22.99
N ASP A 31 -8.55 -12.01 -24.16
CA ASP A 31 -8.53 -12.73 -25.42
C ASP A 31 -8.36 -11.75 -26.59
N ASP A 32 -8.03 -12.26 -27.79
CA ASP A 32 -7.91 -11.44 -29.00
C ASP A 32 -9.25 -10.79 -29.39
N HIS A 33 -10.36 -11.49 -29.15
CA HIS A 33 -11.69 -10.98 -29.39
C HIS A 33 -12.69 -11.63 -28.42
N ILE A 34 -13.44 -10.79 -27.70
CA ILE A 34 -14.48 -11.23 -26.77
C ILE A 34 -15.85 -10.79 -27.30
N THR A 35 -16.73 -11.76 -27.57
CA THR A 35 -18.15 -11.54 -27.82
C THR A 35 -18.92 -11.89 -26.56
N TYR A 36 -19.74 -10.96 -26.08
CA TYR A 36 -20.61 -11.19 -24.93
C TYR A 36 -22.07 -11.13 -25.36
N PRO A 37 -22.91 -12.12 -25.01
CA PRO A 37 -24.26 -12.25 -25.56
C PRO A 37 -25.28 -11.23 -25.03
N TYR A 38 -24.92 -10.51 -23.98
CA TYR A 38 -25.79 -9.52 -23.36
C TYR A 38 -25.22 -8.11 -23.47
N SER A 39 -26.08 -7.10 -23.38
CA SER A 39 -25.65 -5.70 -23.32
C SER A 39 -24.87 -5.45 -22.02
N ILE A 40 -23.61 -5.03 -22.13
CA ILE A 40 -22.73 -4.66 -21.03
C ILE A 40 -22.03 -3.34 -21.34
N GLU A 41 -21.56 -2.66 -20.31
CA GLU A 41 -20.72 -1.47 -20.48
C GLU A 41 -19.47 -1.85 -21.28
N THR A 42 -19.28 -1.18 -22.42
CA THR A 42 -18.12 -1.40 -23.28
C THR A 42 -17.28 -0.14 -23.38
N ILE A 43 -15.97 -0.29 -23.14
CA ILE A 43 -14.98 0.79 -23.18
C ILE A 43 -14.07 0.53 -24.38
N ASP A 44 -13.90 1.52 -25.26
CA ASP A 44 -12.90 1.45 -26.33
C ASP A 44 -11.53 1.82 -25.76
N GLY A 45 -10.63 0.85 -25.74
CA GLY A 45 -9.25 0.99 -25.26
C GLY A 45 -8.24 1.31 -26.38
N THR A 46 -8.70 1.64 -27.58
CA THR A 46 -7.80 1.93 -28.70
C THR A 46 -6.82 3.06 -28.35
N GLY A 47 -5.52 2.77 -28.50
CA GLY A 47 -4.45 3.71 -28.15
C GLY A 47 -4.13 3.80 -26.65
N CYS A 48 -4.85 3.06 -25.80
CA CYS A 48 -4.56 2.95 -24.38
C CYS A 48 -3.72 1.70 -24.07
N VAL A 49 -3.10 1.72 -22.89
CA VAL A 49 -2.31 0.60 -22.38
C VAL A 49 -2.93 0.15 -21.04
N LEU A 50 -3.11 -1.15 -20.88
CA LEU A 50 -3.51 -1.78 -19.63
C LEU A 50 -2.30 -2.46 -18.99
N THR A 51 -2.00 -2.11 -17.76
CA THR A 51 -0.95 -2.71 -16.95
C THR A 51 -1.50 -3.10 -15.57
N PRO A 52 -0.82 -3.99 -14.82
CA PRO A 52 -1.04 -4.07 -13.38
C PRO A 52 -0.89 -2.69 -12.73
N GLY A 53 -1.71 -2.41 -11.74
CA GLY A 53 -1.62 -1.14 -11.00
C GLY A 53 -0.27 -0.98 -10.30
N LEU A 54 0.20 0.24 -10.16
CA LEU A 54 1.46 0.53 -9.50
C LEU A 54 1.38 0.25 -7.99
N ILE A 55 2.52 -0.13 -7.41
CA ILE A 55 2.68 -0.39 -5.97
C ILE A 55 3.64 0.66 -5.41
N ASP A 56 3.14 1.52 -4.51
CA ASP A 56 3.99 2.44 -3.74
C ASP A 56 4.28 1.83 -2.35
N ARG A 57 5.55 1.53 -2.11
CA ARG A 57 6.00 0.85 -0.90
C ARG A 57 6.37 1.78 0.25
N HIS A 58 6.20 3.09 0.10
CA HIS A 58 6.62 4.06 1.12
C HIS A 58 5.74 5.31 1.11
N VAL A 59 4.56 5.22 1.72
CA VAL A 59 3.60 6.33 1.73
C VAL A 59 3.25 6.77 3.16
N HIS A 60 3.37 8.05 3.45
CA HIS A 60 2.88 8.63 4.71
C HIS A 60 1.37 8.88 4.61
N ILE A 61 0.57 7.80 4.69
CA ILE A 61 -0.88 7.87 4.45
C ILE A 61 -1.63 8.75 5.47
N THR A 62 -1.10 8.93 6.66
CA THR A 62 -1.61 9.85 7.69
C THR A 62 -1.03 11.27 7.57
N GLY A 63 -0.30 11.53 6.48
CA GLY A 63 0.47 12.75 6.30
C GLY A 63 1.87 12.66 6.90
N GLY A 64 2.67 13.68 6.67
CA GLY A 64 4.07 13.73 7.08
C GLY A 64 4.49 15.13 7.49
N GLY A 65 5.79 15.39 7.49
CA GLY A 65 6.37 16.69 7.86
C GLY A 65 6.23 16.98 9.35
N GLY A 66 6.37 18.24 9.70
CA GLY A 66 6.33 18.72 11.07
C GLY A 66 7.71 19.06 11.65
N GLU A 67 8.79 18.81 10.91
CA GLU A 67 10.17 19.05 11.34
C GLU A 67 10.47 20.55 11.55
N ALA A 68 9.78 21.42 10.83
CA ALA A 68 9.85 22.88 11.02
C ALA A 68 8.70 23.43 11.89
N GLY A 69 8.16 22.61 12.77
CA GLY A 69 7.02 22.93 13.64
C GLY A 69 5.67 22.52 13.04
N PHE A 70 4.60 22.65 13.82
CA PHE A 70 3.26 22.18 13.46
C PHE A 70 2.71 22.76 12.17
N ILE A 71 3.16 23.96 11.77
CA ILE A 71 2.73 24.60 10.52
C ILE A 71 3.29 23.92 9.25
N SER A 72 4.33 23.09 9.37
CA SER A 72 4.96 22.36 8.28
C SER A 72 4.38 20.94 8.08
N ARG A 73 3.32 20.59 8.80
CA ARG A 73 2.68 19.28 8.70
C ARG A 73 1.89 19.16 7.38
N ALA A 74 2.15 18.06 6.64
CA ALA A 74 1.32 17.68 5.51
C ALA A 74 0.05 16.95 5.98
N ARG A 75 -1.05 17.16 5.27
CA ARG A 75 -2.31 16.46 5.55
C ARG A 75 -2.24 14.96 5.20
N PRO A 76 -3.16 14.12 5.69
CA PRO A 76 -3.36 12.77 5.19
C PRO A 76 -3.63 12.76 3.68
N ILE A 77 -3.18 11.70 2.99
CA ILE A 77 -3.40 11.53 1.56
C ILE A 77 -4.87 11.16 1.28
N GLU A 78 -5.40 11.66 0.17
CA GLU A 78 -6.73 11.31 -0.31
C GLU A 78 -6.66 10.19 -1.36
N VAL A 79 -7.72 9.38 -1.42
CA VAL A 79 -7.78 8.23 -2.33
C VAL A 79 -7.58 8.61 -3.80
N ASN A 80 -8.13 9.74 -4.23
CA ASN A 80 -8.00 10.20 -5.61
C ASN A 80 -6.55 10.51 -5.99
N GLU A 81 -5.75 11.04 -5.05
CA GLU A 81 -4.33 11.32 -5.30
C GLU A 81 -3.53 10.04 -5.57
N ILE A 82 -3.93 8.92 -4.95
CA ILE A 82 -3.33 7.61 -5.15
C ILE A 82 -3.75 7.04 -6.52
N LEU A 83 -5.06 7.04 -6.80
CA LEU A 83 -5.62 6.46 -8.02
C LEU A 83 -5.26 7.25 -9.27
N ASP A 84 -5.24 8.59 -9.22
CA ASP A 84 -4.85 9.46 -10.34
C ASP A 84 -3.37 9.28 -10.72
N ALA A 85 -2.54 8.81 -9.78
CA ALA A 85 -1.15 8.41 -10.04
C ALA A 85 -1.01 6.98 -10.60
N GLY A 86 -2.12 6.26 -10.83
CA GLY A 86 -2.10 4.85 -11.28
C GLY A 86 -1.70 3.85 -10.21
N ILE A 87 -1.65 4.26 -8.94
CA ILE A 87 -1.29 3.42 -7.82
C ILE A 87 -2.54 2.70 -7.31
N THR A 88 -2.48 1.38 -7.18
CA THR A 88 -3.58 0.55 -6.67
C THR A 88 -3.24 -0.15 -5.36
N THR A 89 -1.97 -0.15 -4.98
CA THR A 89 -1.47 -0.74 -3.74
C THR A 89 -0.49 0.20 -3.05
N VAL A 90 -0.67 0.44 -1.75
CA VAL A 90 0.26 1.25 -0.95
C VAL A 90 0.70 0.51 0.30
N ILE A 91 1.96 0.75 0.72
CA ILE A 91 2.44 0.39 2.05
C ILE A 91 2.59 1.68 2.85
N GLY A 92 1.63 1.90 3.75
CA GLY A 92 1.57 3.05 4.64
C GLY A 92 2.53 2.92 5.82
N LEU A 93 3.13 4.02 6.24
CA LEU A 93 4.02 4.04 7.39
C LEU A 93 4.05 5.44 8.02
N LEU A 94 4.47 5.51 9.28
CA LEU A 94 4.72 6.76 9.97
C LEU A 94 6.08 7.35 9.56
N GLY A 95 6.17 8.66 9.55
CA GLY A 95 7.41 9.40 9.40
C GLY A 95 8.10 9.68 10.74
N THR A 96 8.77 10.82 10.83
CA THR A 96 9.45 11.31 12.04
C THR A 96 8.50 11.59 13.20
N ASP A 97 7.27 12.02 12.88
CA ASP A 97 6.23 12.26 13.90
C ASP A 97 5.51 10.96 14.27
N GLY A 98 6.10 10.19 15.17
CA GLY A 98 5.47 9.04 15.82
C GLY A 98 4.73 9.37 17.10
N TYR A 99 4.65 10.65 17.51
CA TYR A 99 4.03 11.11 18.75
C TYR A 99 2.61 11.64 18.52
N THR A 100 2.43 12.55 17.55
CA THR A 100 1.12 13.11 17.24
C THR A 100 0.39 12.35 16.14
N ARG A 101 1.09 11.47 15.42
CA ARG A 101 0.58 10.40 14.55
C ARG A 101 1.02 9.07 15.13
N ASN A 102 0.13 8.12 15.21
CA ASN A 102 0.41 6.85 15.87
C ASN A 102 -0.08 5.66 15.05
N THR A 103 0.29 4.45 15.46
CA THR A 103 -0.06 3.21 14.76
C THR A 103 -1.56 2.97 14.66
N LYS A 104 -2.37 3.45 15.62
CA LYS A 104 -3.83 3.33 15.57
C LYS A 104 -4.42 4.22 14.49
N GLU A 105 -3.96 5.46 14.36
CA GLU A 105 -4.35 6.38 13.29
C GLU A 105 -3.93 5.82 11.92
N LEU A 106 -2.68 5.32 11.82
CA LEU A 106 -2.17 4.69 10.60
C LEU A 106 -3.04 3.51 10.16
N PHE A 107 -3.39 2.62 11.09
CA PHE A 107 -4.25 1.47 10.84
C PHE A 107 -5.67 1.89 10.41
N ALA A 108 -6.26 2.88 11.10
CA ALA A 108 -7.58 3.40 10.74
C ALA A 108 -7.59 4.00 9.33
N LYS A 109 -6.55 4.76 8.96
CA LYS A 109 -6.40 5.32 7.62
C LYS A 109 -6.19 4.23 6.56
N ALA A 110 -5.45 3.18 6.87
CA ALA A 110 -5.29 2.03 5.98
C ALA A 110 -6.64 1.33 5.71
N LYS A 111 -7.45 1.13 6.75
CA LYS A 111 -8.82 0.58 6.59
C LYS A 111 -9.70 1.48 5.73
N GLU A 112 -9.65 2.80 5.93
CA GLU A 112 -10.38 3.77 5.10
C GLU A 112 -9.99 3.63 3.61
N LEU A 113 -8.71 3.63 3.29
CA LEU A 113 -8.21 3.50 1.91
C LEU A 113 -8.62 2.16 1.29
N THR A 114 -8.55 1.07 2.06
CA THR A 114 -8.99 -0.26 1.61
C THR A 114 -10.48 -0.28 1.29
N GLN A 115 -11.32 0.32 2.12
CA GLN A 115 -12.76 0.44 1.87
C GLN A 115 -13.07 1.31 0.64
N LYS A 116 -12.18 2.23 0.30
CA LYS A 116 -12.26 3.07 -0.92
C LYS A 116 -11.63 2.42 -2.16
N GLY A 117 -11.16 1.17 -2.08
CA GLY A 117 -10.69 0.38 -3.21
C GLY A 117 -9.17 0.38 -3.47
N VAL A 118 -8.36 0.94 -2.57
CA VAL A 118 -6.89 0.86 -2.65
C VAL A 118 -6.40 -0.27 -1.74
N HIS A 119 -5.67 -1.25 -2.27
CA HIS A 119 -5.03 -2.27 -1.43
C HIS A 119 -4.00 -1.60 -0.52
N THR A 120 -4.24 -1.64 0.79
CA THR A 120 -3.43 -0.90 1.74
C THR A 120 -2.87 -1.82 2.81
N TYR A 121 -1.55 -1.92 2.83
CA TYR A 121 -0.75 -2.52 3.89
C TYR A 121 -0.06 -1.43 4.69
N ILE A 122 0.47 -1.77 5.88
CA ILE A 122 1.21 -0.84 6.71
C ILE A 122 2.44 -1.49 7.34
N LEU A 123 3.37 -0.65 7.82
CA LEU A 123 4.43 -1.06 8.72
C LEU A 123 4.13 -0.49 10.10
N THR A 124 4.17 -1.33 11.14
CA THR A 124 4.08 -0.85 12.53
C THR A 124 5.34 -0.09 12.92
N GLY A 125 5.27 0.71 13.98
CA GLY A 125 6.40 1.55 14.42
C GLY A 125 6.53 2.88 13.69
N SER A 126 7.65 3.54 13.92
CA SER A 126 8.00 4.84 13.36
C SER A 126 9.53 4.99 13.26
N TYR A 127 10.07 6.20 13.44
CA TYR A 127 11.52 6.45 13.52
C TYR A 127 12.14 5.98 14.83
N THR A 128 11.34 5.72 15.86
CA THR A 128 11.81 5.47 17.22
C THR A 128 11.92 3.98 17.54
N TYR A 129 12.85 3.68 18.44
CA TYR A 129 12.96 2.40 19.15
C TYR A 129 12.98 2.69 20.67
N PRO A 130 12.31 1.90 21.51
CA PRO A 130 11.48 0.71 21.19
C PRO A 130 10.30 1.02 20.28
N THR A 131 9.92 0.01 19.45
CA THR A 131 8.87 0.13 18.44
C THR A 131 7.50 0.34 19.08
N TYR A 132 6.79 1.38 18.67
CA TYR A 132 5.38 1.57 19.04
C TYR A 132 4.49 0.66 18.17
N THR A 133 3.86 -0.31 18.80
CA THR A 133 3.01 -1.31 18.16
C THR A 133 1.53 -0.93 18.24
N LEU A 134 0.69 -1.60 17.47
CA LEU A 134 -0.77 -1.50 17.54
C LEU A 134 -1.32 -2.37 18.67
N THR A 135 -0.71 -3.54 18.83
CA THR A 135 -0.94 -4.50 19.94
C THR A 135 0.17 -4.39 20.97
N ASP A 136 0.43 -5.44 21.72
CA ASP A 136 1.44 -5.43 22.79
C ASP A 136 2.86 -5.77 22.29
N SER A 137 3.00 -6.33 21.08
CA SER A 137 4.29 -6.74 20.52
C SER A 137 4.37 -6.58 19.00
N VAL A 138 5.59 -6.57 18.48
CA VAL A 138 5.85 -6.60 17.03
C VAL A 138 5.35 -7.90 16.41
N GLU A 139 5.55 -9.00 17.13
CA GLU A 139 5.13 -10.32 16.71
C GLU A 139 3.60 -10.40 16.58
N ASP A 140 2.87 -9.91 17.57
CA ASP A 140 1.40 -9.92 17.54
C ASP A 140 0.85 -9.02 16.42
N ASP A 141 1.47 -7.85 16.20
CA ASP A 141 1.11 -6.98 15.09
C ASP A 141 1.21 -7.71 13.75
N ILE A 142 2.31 -8.43 13.50
CA ILE A 142 2.57 -9.12 12.24
C ILE A 142 1.72 -10.39 12.09
N VAL A 143 1.60 -11.19 13.16
CA VAL A 143 0.93 -12.51 13.09
C VAL A 143 -0.59 -12.37 13.02
N PHE A 144 -1.18 -11.42 13.74
CA PHE A 144 -2.64 -11.33 13.88
C PHE A 144 -3.29 -10.25 13.04
N ILE A 145 -2.50 -9.41 12.35
CA ILE A 145 -3.03 -8.32 11.53
C ILE A 145 -2.48 -8.41 10.11
N ASP A 146 -3.20 -9.06 9.21
CA ASP A 146 -2.82 -9.36 7.82
C ASP A 146 -2.32 -8.13 7.03
N SER A 147 -2.74 -6.94 7.41
CA SER A 147 -2.32 -5.70 6.76
C SER A 147 -1.00 -5.13 7.28
N ILE A 148 -0.39 -5.72 8.33
CA ILE A 148 0.91 -5.31 8.87
C ILE A 148 1.99 -6.23 8.31
N LEU A 149 2.84 -5.70 7.42
CA LEU A 149 3.87 -6.50 6.73
C LEU A 149 5.22 -6.53 7.46
N GLY A 150 5.40 -5.71 8.47
CA GLY A 150 6.67 -5.58 9.17
C GLY A 150 6.78 -4.27 9.95
N VAL A 151 8.00 -3.81 10.19
CA VAL A 151 8.31 -2.69 11.06
C VAL A 151 8.97 -1.54 10.31
N LYS A 152 8.53 -0.32 10.60
CA LYS A 152 9.23 0.92 10.24
C LYS A 152 10.25 1.25 11.31
N LEU A 153 11.48 1.49 10.88
CA LEU A 153 12.57 1.98 11.71
C LEU A 153 13.44 2.93 10.91
N ALA A 154 14.04 3.92 11.57
CA ALA A 154 15.09 4.77 10.99
C ALA A 154 16.44 4.45 11.64
N LEU A 155 17.46 4.15 10.85
CA LEU A 155 18.80 3.78 11.32
C LEU A 155 19.78 4.94 11.23
N SER A 156 20.08 5.42 10.04
CA SER A 156 21.13 6.42 9.79
C SER A 156 20.61 7.85 9.67
N ASP A 157 19.46 8.14 10.27
CA ASP A 157 18.85 9.46 10.28
C ASP A 157 19.12 10.17 11.62
N HIS A 158 19.52 11.44 11.57
CA HIS A 158 19.79 12.24 12.78
C HIS A 158 18.55 12.41 13.70
N ARG A 159 17.35 12.07 13.20
CA ARG A 159 16.08 12.08 13.95
C ARG A 159 15.72 10.71 14.52
N SER A 160 16.56 9.69 14.30
CA SER A 160 16.33 8.34 14.83
C SER A 160 16.67 8.25 16.31
N SER A 161 16.21 7.18 16.94
CA SER A 161 16.52 6.87 18.34
C SER A 161 17.89 6.22 18.55
N HIS A 162 18.71 6.09 17.52
CA HIS A 162 20.03 5.48 17.56
C HIS A 162 20.04 4.09 18.20
N ILE A 163 19.21 3.19 17.65
CA ILE A 163 19.18 1.79 18.07
C ILE A 163 20.57 1.15 18.03
N THR A 164 20.91 0.35 19.02
CA THR A 164 22.15 -0.42 19.04
C THR A 164 22.10 -1.64 18.13
N ASP A 165 23.27 -2.18 17.76
CA ASP A 165 23.34 -3.37 16.91
C ASP A 165 22.63 -4.59 17.54
N ASP A 166 22.75 -4.80 18.85
CA ASP A 166 22.08 -5.88 19.56
C ASP A 166 20.55 -5.74 19.55
N GLU A 167 20.05 -4.52 19.73
CA GLU A 167 18.62 -4.23 19.66
C GLU A 167 18.08 -4.42 18.23
N LEU A 168 18.85 -4.00 17.22
CA LEU A 168 18.50 -4.19 15.82
C LEU A 168 18.43 -5.68 15.45
N VAL A 169 19.42 -6.47 15.87
CA VAL A 169 19.44 -7.92 15.64
C VAL A 169 18.26 -8.59 16.33
N ARG A 170 17.92 -8.16 17.57
CA ARG A 170 16.76 -8.67 18.28
C ARG A 170 15.45 -8.35 17.55
N LEU A 171 15.25 -7.09 17.15
CA LEU A 171 14.08 -6.68 16.38
C LEU A 171 13.96 -7.44 15.05
N ALA A 172 15.05 -7.59 14.33
CA ALA A 172 15.07 -8.37 13.08
C ALA A 172 14.71 -9.85 13.31
N SER A 173 15.18 -10.44 14.42
CA SER A 173 14.81 -11.80 14.81
C SER A 173 13.32 -11.93 15.13
N GLN A 174 12.74 -10.99 15.85
CA GLN A 174 11.30 -10.95 16.16
C GLN A 174 10.47 -10.89 14.87
N ILE A 175 10.80 -9.96 13.96
CA ILE A 175 10.13 -9.82 12.66
C ILE A 175 10.23 -11.12 11.85
N ARG A 176 11.44 -11.71 11.79
CA ARG A 176 11.66 -12.97 11.06
C ARG A 176 10.80 -14.09 11.63
N THR A 177 10.78 -14.25 12.95
CA THR A 177 10.02 -15.30 13.62
C THR A 177 8.53 -15.15 13.34
N ALA A 178 7.99 -13.94 13.46
CA ALA A 178 6.58 -13.65 13.19
C ALA A 178 6.19 -13.95 11.73
N ASN A 179 7.08 -13.72 10.77
CA ASN A 179 6.83 -14.02 9.35
C ASN A 179 7.02 -15.51 8.95
N LEU A 180 7.39 -16.39 9.89
CA LEU A 180 7.50 -17.81 9.64
C LEU A 180 6.23 -18.59 10.05
N ILE A 181 5.31 -17.94 10.73
CA ILE A 181 4.04 -18.50 11.19
C ILE A 181 2.96 -18.21 10.17
#